data_bbc1cb76fe2c4bb5f6324d133df4cc8a
#
_entry.id   bbc1cb76fe2c4bb5f6324d133df4cc8a
#
_cell.length_a   1.000
_cell.length_b   1.000
_cell.length_c   1.000
_cell.angle_alpha   90.00
_cell.angle_beta   90.00
_cell.angle_gamma   90.00
#
_symmetry.space_group_name_H-M   'P 1'
#
loop_
_entity.id
_entity.type
_entity.pdbx_description
1 polymer ?
#
loop_
_entity_poly.entity_id
_entity_poly.type
_entity_poly.pdbx_seq_one_letter_code
_entity_poly.pdbx_strand_id
1 'polypeptide(L)'
;MAQTSPFKYVDAKALPTAADGVQVFSFNENMLDMIPMESIMKMIKEDSNSSVMASLKTLLKKLKSFDVYIASTPETIDKLQKAFAPMLTPGLHRSIKPLLTVNQSEDNLKVQIVSRESGIWCWRKCPELLISVQDGDEYYVVGLTGDFTPKDIQKLVSSAFPSDK
;
A
#
# COMPACT_ATOMS: atom_id res chain seq x y z
N MET A 1 -3.44 -8.01 -24.85
CA MET A 1 -3.95 -8.58 -23.62
C MET A 1 -4.40 -7.50 -22.65
N ALA A 2 -5.55 -7.68 -22.06
CA ALA A 2 -6.03 -6.75 -21.06
C ALA A 2 -5.18 -6.89 -19.79
N GLN A 3 -4.62 -5.80 -19.34
CA GLN A 3 -3.99 -5.78 -18.03
C GLN A 3 -5.06 -5.90 -16.96
N THR A 4 -4.84 -6.75 -15.99
CA THR A 4 -5.73 -6.87 -14.84
C THR A 4 -5.11 -6.12 -13.67
N SER A 5 -5.92 -5.30 -13.01
CA SER A 5 -5.49 -4.63 -11.80
C SER A 5 -5.40 -5.63 -10.64
N PRO A 6 -4.38 -5.55 -9.79
CA PRO A 6 -4.33 -6.37 -8.58
C PRO A 6 -5.37 -5.95 -7.54
N PHE A 7 -6.01 -4.79 -7.73
CA PHE A 7 -6.97 -4.23 -6.78
C PHE A 7 -8.38 -4.34 -7.33
N LYS A 8 -9.29 -4.86 -6.53
CA LYS A 8 -10.68 -5.13 -6.93
C LYS A 8 -11.40 -3.89 -7.44
N TYR A 9 -11.21 -2.75 -6.77
CA TYR A 9 -11.93 -1.52 -7.08
C TYR A 9 -11.16 -0.54 -7.94
N VAL A 10 -9.99 -0.92 -8.42
CA VAL A 10 -9.18 -0.08 -9.29
C VAL A 10 -9.22 -0.63 -10.71
N ASP A 11 -9.63 0.22 -11.65
CA ASP A 11 -9.69 -0.16 -13.05
C ASP A 11 -8.27 -0.18 -13.63
N ALA A 12 -7.89 -1.31 -14.21
CA ALA A 12 -6.58 -1.46 -14.83
C ALA A 12 -6.34 -0.42 -15.93
N LYS A 13 -7.39 -0.03 -16.63
CA LYS A 13 -7.30 0.98 -17.68
C LYS A 13 -7.02 2.39 -17.15
N ALA A 14 -7.42 2.65 -15.92
CA ALA A 14 -7.19 3.93 -15.27
C ALA A 14 -5.79 4.04 -14.67
N LEU A 15 -5.10 2.91 -14.46
CA LEU A 15 -3.78 2.93 -13.87
C LEU A 15 -2.76 3.57 -14.81
N PRO A 16 -2.01 4.57 -14.32
CA PRO A 16 -0.97 5.18 -15.13
C PRO A 16 0.18 4.22 -15.37
N THR A 17 0.89 4.44 -16.47
CA THR A 17 2.03 3.63 -16.85
C THR A 17 3.28 4.49 -16.94
N ALA A 18 4.42 3.87 -17.19
CA ALA A 18 5.66 4.60 -17.41
C ALA A 18 5.54 5.57 -18.57
N ALA A 19 4.72 5.25 -19.57
CA ALA A 19 4.47 6.14 -20.71
C ALA A 19 3.75 7.42 -20.30
N ASP A 20 3.01 7.39 -19.20
CA ASP A 20 2.32 8.56 -18.67
C ASP A 20 3.23 9.45 -17.79
N GLY A 21 4.47 9.06 -17.59
CA GLY A 21 5.41 9.81 -16.77
C GLY A 21 5.41 9.40 -15.30
N VAL A 22 4.75 8.31 -14.97
CA VAL A 22 4.72 7.76 -13.61
C VAL A 22 5.74 6.62 -13.53
N GLN A 23 6.55 6.64 -12.47
CA GLN A 23 7.44 5.51 -12.23
C GLN A 23 6.62 4.38 -11.61
N VAL A 24 6.72 3.19 -12.21
CA VAL A 24 5.94 2.04 -11.76
C VAL A 24 6.90 0.88 -11.50
N PHE A 25 6.82 0.32 -10.29
CA PHE A 25 7.56 -0.87 -9.91
C PHE A 25 6.55 -1.92 -9.47
N SER A 26 6.54 -3.05 -10.16
CA SER A 26 5.60 -4.14 -9.85
C SER A 26 6.35 -5.43 -9.62
N PHE A 27 6.06 -6.07 -8.51
CA PHE A 27 6.65 -7.35 -8.14
C PHE A 27 5.52 -8.33 -7.84
N ASN A 28 5.57 -9.49 -8.49
CA ASN A 28 4.62 -10.54 -8.21
C ASN A 28 5.27 -11.63 -7.35
N GLU A 29 4.49 -12.63 -7.00
CA GLU A 29 4.89 -13.75 -6.16
C GLU A 29 6.17 -14.44 -6.68
N ASN A 30 6.26 -14.67 -7.99
CA ASN A 30 7.42 -15.31 -8.58
C ASN A 30 8.69 -14.44 -8.50
N MET A 31 8.54 -13.15 -8.67
CA MET A 31 9.64 -12.21 -8.56
C MET A 31 10.12 -12.06 -7.12
N LEU A 32 9.17 -12.08 -6.17
CA LEU A 32 9.49 -11.97 -4.75
C LEU A 32 10.29 -13.18 -4.25
N ASP A 33 10.03 -14.36 -4.81
CA ASP A 33 10.80 -15.55 -4.47
C ASP A 33 12.27 -15.45 -4.92
N MET A 34 12.53 -14.65 -5.94
CA MET A 34 13.88 -14.45 -6.45
C MET A 34 14.68 -13.44 -5.65
N ILE A 35 14.01 -12.61 -4.85
CA ILE A 35 14.68 -11.61 -4.02
C ILE A 35 15.07 -12.23 -2.69
N PRO A 36 16.35 -12.19 -2.31
CA PRO A 36 16.76 -12.72 -1.01
C PRO A 36 16.11 -11.93 0.12
N MET A 37 15.30 -12.63 0.91
CA MET A 37 14.61 -12.01 2.04
C MET A 37 15.59 -11.34 3.01
N GLU A 38 16.75 -11.94 3.18
CA GLU A 38 17.81 -11.40 4.05
C GLU A 38 18.28 -10.02 3.60
N SER A 39 18.39 -9.80 2.29
CA SER A 39 18.80 -8.50 1.76
C SER A 39 17.78 -7.43 2.04
N ILE A 40 16.49 -7.76 1.87
CA ILE A 40 15.39 -6.85 2.17
C ILE A 40 15.39 -6.49 3.66
N MET A 41 15.56 -7.50 4.50
CA MET A 41 15.54 -7.32 5.95
C MET A 41 16.73 -6.48 6.44
N LYS A 42 17.88 -6.60 5.80
CA LYS A 42 19.03 -5.75 6.11
C LYS A 42 18.79 -4.29 5.77
N MET A 43 18.14 -4.03 4.63
CA MET A 43 17.82 -2.66 4.23
C MET A 43 16.86 -1.99 5.20
N ILE A 44 15.91 -2.75 5.72
CA ILE A 44 14.89 -2.24 6.65
C ILE A 44 15.47 -2.09 8.05
N LYS A 45 16.36 -2.99 8.44
CA LYS A 45 16.87 -3.11 9.81
C LYS A 45 17.64 -1.88 10.31
N GLU A 46 18.22 -1.11 9.42
CA GLU A 46 19.01 0.07 9.81
C GLU A 46 18.17 1.20 10.39
N ASP A 47 16.89 1.28 10.00
CA ASP A 47 16.03 2.41 10.34
C ASP A 47 14.78 2.07 11.14
N SER A 48 14.58 0.81 11.57
CA SER A 48 13.34 0.43 12.22
C SER A 48 13.55 -0.32 13.53
N ASN A 49 12.59 -0.19 14.43
CA ASN A 49 12.62 -0.92 15.69
C ASN A 49 12.24 -2.40 15.49
N SER A 50 12.46 -3.21 16.51
CA SER A 50 12.24 -4.67 16.43
C SER A 50 10.78 -5.06 16.23
N SER A 51 9.83 -4.24 16.71
CA SER A 51 8.39 -4.50 16.54
C SER A 51 7.97 -4.35 15.09
N VAL A 52 8.44 -3.28 14.43
CA VAL A 52 8.16 -3.04 13.02
C VAL A 52 8.77 -4.15 12.18
N MET A 53 9.99 -4.58 12.51
CA MET A 53 10.67 -5.66 11.79
C MET A 53 9.88 -6.97 11.85
N ALA A 54 9.39 -7.32 13.04
CA ALA A 54 8.61 -8.54 13.22
C ALA A 54 7.31 -8.51 12.40
N SER A 55 6.64 -7.37 12.38
CA SER A 55 5.38 -7.19 11.62
C SER A 55 5.64 -7.26 10.12
N LEU A 56 6.69 -6.60 9.64
CA LEU A 56 7.06 -6.62 8.22
C LEU A 56 7.44 -8.03 7.76
N LYS A 57 8.17 -8.76 8.60
CA LYS A 57 8.56 -10.13 8.28
C LYS A 57 7.33 -11.02 8.10
N THR A 58 6.33 -10.85 8.96
CA THR A 58 5.07 -11.60 8.86
C THR A 58 4.35 -11.26 7.56
N LEU A 59 4.26 -9.97 7.23
CA LEU A 59 3.60 -9.54 6.01
C LEU A 59 4.32 -10.02 4.75
N LEU A 60 5.63 -9.96 4.73
CA LEU A 60 6.41 -10.39 3.57
C LEU A 60 6.22 -11.86 3.25
N LYS A 61 6.02 -12.71 4.28
CA LYS A 61 5.75 -14.14 4.08
C LYS A 61 4.40 -14.39 3.41
N LYS A 62 3.44 -13.48 3.61
CA LYS A 62 2.08 -13.61 3.07
C LYS A 62 1.88 -12.81 1.78
N LEU A 63 2.87 -12.05 1.37
CA LEU A 63 2.78 -11.15 0.24
C LEU A 63 2.70 -11.89 -1.09
N LYS A 64 1.75 -11.50 -1.94
CA LYS A 64 1.59 -12.05 -3.29
C LYS A 64 2.03 -11.06 -4.36
N SER A 65 1.76 -9.79 -4.16
CA SER A 65 2.24 -8.77 -5.09
C SER A 65 2.52 -7.47 -4.36
N PHE A 66 3.38 -6.69 -4.95
CA PHE A 66 3.81 -5.41 -4.40
C PHE A 66 3.95 -4.45 -5.58
N ASP A 67 3.23 -3.33 -5.53
CA ASP A 67 3.25 -2.35 -6.60
C ASP A 67 3.53 -0.97 -6.01
N VAL A 68 4.45 -0.24 -6.65
CA VAL A 68 4.80 1.12 -6.24
C VAL A 68 4.63 2.05 -7.44
N TYR A 69 3.91 3.14 -7.22
CA TYR A 69 3.69 4.20 -8.21
C TYR A 69 4.23 5.50 -7.65
N ILE A 70 5.06 6.18 -8.43
CA ILE A 70 5.68 7.44 -8.03
C ILE A 70 5.36 8.51 -9.06
N ALA A 71 4.73 9.61 -8.62
CA ALA A 71 4.38 10.74 -9.45
C ALA A 71 5.03 12.00 -8.91
N SER A 72 5.62 12.81 -9.79
CA SER A 72 6.39 14.01 -9.41
C SER A 72 5.90 15.28 -10.09
N THR A 73 4.87 15.21 -10.93
CA THR A 73 4.31 16.40 -11.58
C THR A 73 2.82 16.51 -11.24
N PRO A 74 2.24 17.72 -11.27
CA PRO A 74 0.81 17.87 -10.98
C PRO A 74 -0.09 17.00 -11.87
N GLU A 75 0.28 16.83 -13.13
CA GLU A 75 -0.49 16.01 -14.06
C GLU A 75 -0.45 14.53 -13.71
N THR A 76 0.74 14.01 -13.40
CA THR A 76 0.90 12.60 -13.04
C THR A 76 0.30 12.31 -11.68
N ILE A 77 0.41 13.25 -10.74
CA ILE A 77 -0.22 13.13 -9.41
C ILE A 77 -1.74 13.03 -9.57
N ASP A 78 -2.33 13.91 -10.40
CA ASP A 78 -3.77 13.90 -10.63
C ASP A 78 -4.24 12.56 -11.23
N LYS A 79 -3.52 12.04 -12.22
CA LYS A 79 -3.84 10.75 -12.82
C LYS A 79 -3.78 9.63 -11.80
N LEU A 80 -2.75 9.64 -10.97
CA LEU A 80 -2.56 8.60 -9.98
C LEU A 80 -3.64 8.67 -8.89
N GLN A 81 -3.98 9.87 -8.44
CA GLN A 81 -5.04 10.06 -7.46
C GLN A 81 -6.39 9.60 -8.00
N LYS A 82 -6.70 9.89 -9.25
CA LYS A 82 -7.94 9.47 -9.88
C LYS A 82 -8.02 7.96 -10.02
N ALA A 83 -6.90 7.31 -10.35
CA ALA A 83 -6.85 5.86 -10.51
C ALA A 83 -7.18 5.14 -9.20
N PHE A 84 -6.71 5.65 -8.08
CA PHE A 84 -6.92 5.03 -6.78
C PHE A 84 -8.06 5.65 -5.96
N ALA A 85 -8.78 6.63 -6.53
CA ALA A 85 -9.90 7.27 -5.84
C ALA A 85 -10.95 6.28 -5.32
N PRO A 86 -11.31 5.21 -6.05
CA PRO A 86 -12.29 4.25 -5.53
C PRO A 86 -11.89 3.62 -4.19
N MET A 87 -10.60 3.46 -3.92
CA MET A 87 -10.13 2.94 -2.65
C MET A 87 -9.90 4.02 -1.59
N LEU A 88 -9.54 5.23 -2.03
CA LEU A 88 -9.16 6.31 -1.12
C LEU A 88 -10.33 7.22 -0.71
N THR A 89 -11.48 7.09 -1.38
CA THR A 89 -12.66 7.89 -1.05
C THR A 89 -13.42 7.25 0.11
N PRO A 90 -13.51 7.91 1.28
CA PRO A 90 -14.20 7.33 2.43
C PRO A 90 -15.67 7.01 2.13
N GLY A 91 -16.10 5.81 2.51
CA GLY A 91 -17.49 5.41 2.44
C GLY A 91 -17.99 4.96 1.07
N LEU A 92 -17.16 5.04 0.04
CA LEU A 92 -17.57 4.63 -1.32
C LEU A 92 -17.81 3.12 -1.41
N HIS A 93 -16.95 2.34 -0.80
CA HIS A 93 -17.07 0.88 -0.73
C HIS A 93 -16.99 0.42 0.72
N ARG A 94 -17.95 -0.40 1.14
CA ARG A 94 -18.00 -0.88 2.53
C ARG A 94 -16.82 -1.76 2.89
N SER A 95 -16.28 -2.49 1.94
CA SER A 95 -15.16 -3.39 2.20
C SER A 95 -13.82 -2.66 2.36
N ILE A 96 -13.77 -1.38 1.99
CA ILE A 96 -12.57 -0.57 2.19
C ILE A 96 -12.61 0.05 3.58
N LYS A 97 -11.59 -0.26 4.39
CA LYS A 97 -11.48 0.22 5.76
C LYS A 97 -10.31 1.18 5.89
N PRO A 98 -10.55 2.44 6.28
CA PRO A 98 -9.46 3.36 6.57
C PRO A 98 -8.76 2.92 7.86
N LEU A 99 -7.45 2.85 7.82
CA LEU A 99 -6.63 2.42 8.95
C LEU A 99 -5.90 3.58 9.60
N LEU A 100 -5.44 4.52 8.78
CA LEU A 100 -4.68 5.65 9.26
C LEU A 100 -4.83 6.80 8.28
N THR A 101 -4.97 8.01 8.83
CA THR A 101 -4.91 9.24 8.05
C THR A 101 -4.05 10.23 8.83
N VAL A 102 -2.97 10.69 8.21
CA VAL A 102 -2.09 11.72 8.75
C VAL A 102 -2.12 12.90 7.80
N ASN A 103 -2.29 14.08 8.34
CA ASN A 103 -2.30 15.31 7.55
C ASN A 103 -1.53 16.37 8.32
N GLN A 104 -0.28 16.61 7.90
CA GLN A 104 0.58 17.64 8.50
C GLN A 104 0.78 18.75 7.50
N SER A 105 0.14 19.89 7.76
CA SER A 105 0.18 21.03 6.86
C SER A 105 1.56 21.71 6.81
N GLU A 106 2.31 21.64 7.89
CA GLU A 106 3.64 22.26 7.95
C GLU A 106 4.62 21.65 6.95
N ASP A 107 4.55 20.33 6.80
CA ASP A 107 5.45 19.59 5.91
C ASP A 107 4.79 19.18 4.59
N ASN A 108 3.55 19.62 4.36
CA ASN A 108 2.73 19.16 3.23
C ASN A 108 2.72 17.65 3.10
N LEU A 109 2.67 16.99 4.25
CA LEU A 109 2.67 15.54 4.32
C LEU A 109 1.26 15.03 4.55
N LYS A 110 0.81 14.13 3.67
CA LYS A 110 -0.49 13.51 3.80
C LYS A 110 -0.34 12.02 3.57
N VAL A 111 -0.72 11.22 4.56
CA VAL A 111 -0.63 9.76 4.49
C VAL A 111 -2.01 9.17 4.71
N GLN A 112 -2.41 8.26 3.84
CA GLN A 112 -3.62 7.48 4.00
C GLN A 112 -3.29 6.01 3.84
N ILE A 113 -3.74 5.20 4.78
CA ILE A 113 -3.60 3.75 4.70
C ILE A 113 -4.99 3.16 4.77
N VAL A 114 -5.33 2.37 3.74
CA VAL A 114 -6.62 1.69 3.68
C VAL A 114 -6.39 0.21 3.38
N SER A 115 -7.32 -0.62 3.82
CA SER A 115 -7.30 -2.04 3.49
C SER A 115 -8.65 -2.44 2.93
N ARG A 116 -8.65 -3.48 2.08
CA ARG A 116 -9.90 -4.10 1.64
C ARG A 116 -10.10 -5.37 2.46
N GLU A 117 -11.24 -5.46 3.12
CA GLU A 117 -11.60 -6.66 3.87
C GLU A 117 -12.54 -7.53 3.04
N SER A 118 -12.41 -8.84 3.18
CA SER A 118 -13.32 -9.79 2.58
C SER A 118 -13.62 -10.90 3.58
N GLY A 119 -14.72 -11.64 3.34
CA GLY A 119 -15.13 -12.70 4.24
C GLY A 119 -15.99 -12.18 5.39
N ILE A 120 -16.44 -13.10 6.23
CA ILE A 120 -17.32 -12.79 7.35
C ILE A 120 -16.81 -13.49 8.62
N TRP A 121 -17.04 -12.85 9.77
CA TRP A 121 -16.73 -13.39 11.10
C TRP A 121 -15.23 -13.66 11.25
N CYS A 122 -14.87 -14.86 11.73
CA CYS A 122 -13.47 -15.27 11.91
C CYS A 122 -12.73 -15.59 10.61
N TRP A 123 -13.45 -15.62 9.50
CA TRP A 123 -12.88 -15.86 8.17
C TRP A 123 -12.50 -14.58 7.44
N ARG A 124 -12.47 -13.46 8.13
CA ARG A 124 -12.11 -12.18 7.52
C ARG A 124 -10.67 -12.18 7.04
N LYS A 125 -10.47 -11.65 5.85
CA LYS A 125 -9.15 -11.48 5.26
C LYS A 125 -9.01 -10.05 4.76
N CYS A 126 -7.77 -9.58 4.65
CA CYS A 126 -7.44 -8.30 4.07
C CYS A 126 -6.54 -8.53 2.87
N PRO A 127 -7.11 -8.92 1.71
CA PRO A 127 -6.30 -9.28 0.55
C PRO A 127 -5.57 -8.11 -0.09
N GLU A 128 -5.94 -6.87 0.24
CA GLU A 128 -5.32 -5.68 -0.34
C GLU A 128 -5.05 -4.64 0.74
N LEU A 129 -3.86 -4.04 0.67
CA LEU A 129 -3.46 -2.92 1.51
C LEU A 129 -2.93 -1.82 0.60
N LEU A 130 -3.42 -0.61 0.77
CA LEU A 130 -3.00 0.53 -0.04
C LEU A 130 -2.48 1.64 0.86
N ILE A 131 -1.30 2.13 0.53
CA ILE A 131 -0.67 3.25 1.24
C ILE A 131 -0.49 4.38 0.24
N SER A 132 -1.08 5.53 0.54
CA SER A 132 -0.98 6.73 -0.26
C SER A 132 -0.22 7.79 0.52
N VAL A 133 0.85 8.31 -0.05
CA VAL A 133 1.69 9.33 0.60
C VAL A 133 1.87 10.50 -0.33
N GLN A 134 1.48 11.69 0.12
CA GLN A 134 1.81 12.94 -0.55
C GLN A 134 2.81 13.68 0.31
N ASP A 135 3.99 13.93 -0.24
CA ASP A 135 5.09 14.61 0.44
C ASP A 135 5.56 15.78 -0.44
N GLY A 136 5.03 16.96 -0.16
CA GLY A 136 5.32 18.13 -0.97
C GLY A 136 4.87 17.94 -2.42
N ASP A 137 5.82 17.94 -3.33
CA ASP A 137 5.56 17.82 -4.77
C ASP A 137 5.57 16.38 -5.29
N GLU A 138 5.76 15.43 -4.40
CA GLU A 138 5.80 14.02 -4.78
C GLU A 138 4.61 13.26 -4.22
N TYR A 139 4.14 12.29 -4.96
CA TYR A 139 3.03 11.45 -4.57
C TYR A 139 3.37 9.99 -4.82
N TYR A 140 3.21 9.18 -3.78
CA TYR A 140 3.52 7.75 -3.82
C TYR A 140 2.28 6.94 -3.51
N VAL A 141 2.09 5.85 -4.23
CA VAL A 141 1.08 4.87 -3.89
C VAL A 141 1.75 3.51 -3.83
N VAL A 142 1.60 2.84 -2.71
CA VAL A 142 2.14 1.49 -2.51
C VAL A 142 0.98 0.54 -2.31
N GLY A 143 0.87 -0.45 -3.16
CA GLY A 143 -0.16 -1.45 -3.09
C GLY A 143 0.42 -2.81 -2.76
N LEU A 144 -0.19 -3.49 -1.81
CA LEU A 144 0.21 -4.82 -1.37
C LEU A 144 -0.98 -5.74 -1.49
N THR A 145 -0.78 -6.91 -2.10
CA THR A 145 -1.80 -7.96 -2.09
C THR A 145 -1.20 -9.21 -1.45
N GLY A 146 -2.03 -9.97 -0.76
CA GLY A 146 -1.57 -11.18 -0.09
C GLY A 146 -2.64 -11.80 0.79
N ASP A 147 -2.27 -12.82 1.53
CA ASP A 147 -3.15 -13.52 2.45
C ASP A 147 -3.12 -12.89 3.86
N PHE A 148 -3.25 -11.58 3.90
CA PHE A 148 -3.23 -10.84 5.17
C PHE A 148 -4.56 -11.00 5.91
N THR A 149 -4.48 -10.96 7.23
CA THR A 149 -5.67 -10.90 8.10
C THR A 149 -5.77 -9.48 8.67
N PRO A 150 -6.97 -9.07 9.15
CA PRO A 150 -7.10 -7.78 9.82
C PRO A 150 -6.11 -7.61 10.98
N LYS A 151 -5.81 -8.70 11.67
CA LYS A 151 -4.86 -8.70 12.78
C LYS A 151 -3.44 -8.39 12.34
N ASP A 152 -3.03 -8.94 11.19
CA ASP A 152 -1.70 -8.68 10.62
C ASP A 152 -1.54 -7.20 10.30
N ILE A 153 -2.56 -6.63 9.65
CA ILE A 153 -2.55 -5.22 9.24
C ILE A 153 -2.56 -4.31 10.47
N GLN A 154 -3.38 -4.63 11.47
CA GLN A 154 -3.47 -3.86 12.70
C GLN A 154 -2.13 -3.83 13.44
N LYS A 155 -1.44 -4.96 13.51
CA LYS A 155 -0.13 -5.04 14.14
C LYS A 155 0.90 -4.17 13.43
N LEU A 156 0.88 -4.19 12.10
CA LEU A 156 1.81 -3.36 11.32
C LEU A 156 1.57 -1.88 11.57
N VAL A 157 0.30 -1.44 11.49
CA VAL A 157 -0.05 -0.03 11.69
C VAL A 157 0.29 0.41 13.11
N SER A 158 -0.01 -0.41 14.09
CA SER A 158 0.28 -0.09 15.49
C SER A 158 1.78 0.00 15.77
N SER A 159 2.58 -0.83 15.09
CA SER A 159 4.03 -0.83 15.25
C SER A 159 4.70 0.34 14.56
N ALA A 160 4.22 0.67 13.34
CA ALA A 160 4.79 1.74 12.54
C ALA A 160 4.37 3.13 13.04
N PHE A 161 3.15 3.22 13.59
CA PHE A 161 2.57 4.48 14.05
C PHE A 161 2.01 4.29 15.46
N PRO A 162 2.90 4.16 16.48
CA PRO A 162 2.43 3.97 17.85
C PRO A 162 1.67 5.21 18.30
N SER A 163 0.52 4.96 18.95
CA SER A 163 -0.24 6.07 19.52
C SER A 163 0.50 6.60 20.74
N ASP A 164 0.81 7.89 20.72
CA ASP A 164 1.40 8.56 21.87
C ASP A 164 0.33 8.78 22.91
N LYS A 165 0.55 8.22 24.05
CA LYS A 165 -0.28 8.52 25.20
C LYS A 165 0.48 9.35 26.19
#